data_c76b278826a49772145e0a3afe60df46
#
_entry.id   c76b278826a49772145e0a3afe60df46
#
_cell.length_a   1.000
_cell.length_b   1.000
_cell.length_c   1.000
_cell.angle_alpha   90.00
_cell.angle_beta   90.00
_cell.angle_gamma   90.00
#
_symmetry.space_group_name_H-M   'P 1'
#
loop_
_entity.id
_entity.type
_entity.pdbx_description
1 polymer ?
#
loop_
_entity_poly.entity_id
_entity_poly.type
_entity_poly.pdbx_seq_one_letter_code
_entity_poly.pdbx_strand_id
1 'polypeptide(L)'
;MKKNLVLKTTLASALLFSSLSGAVFAHDALEEGVSKEIQFVFDASEVQVLPYSVSGSRNLKFLHQAASVQLNVVNGVQNNTADVYAHKGYAYIGTHTANGANGGVRVFDLKDPSNPVEVSVFANEIPNTWQEKVIVKSVNTPHFKGDLAVVSLQQTSRNNTNRPNSIGGVLLYDVSNPAEPKRLGFYKLDRRISGTYELYLTTQGNRAILLASNPYADYYTHGVEKDFQIIDVTDPTNPEKLWQFDPRMLPEIPADFNGYHWYAPDGKTRPVFNHSVITDNNGHYAYVSMWDLGTVIFDIRDPKNPVYLGRTDYRDNQKGAAHSAALARGGTILIETREVANPVGVGYEDAYGYTRIFDIKDKKNPVLLSEFTTELTFDIPPTSTGRNTFAKTVHDPKVLGNTLYLSYYSGGVLGVDITDPSNPVEIARYTSERANVWGVFVDRNYILASDMGQGLKVLLRNNSGNGNENNENKPIK
;
A
#
# COMPACT_ATOMS: atom_id res chain seq x y z
N MET A 1 30.79 41.48 37.66
CA MET A 1 31.15 40.07 37.50
C MET A 1 30.02 39.22 38.06
N LYS A 2 29.11 38.73 37.23
CA LYS A 2 28.04 37.78 37.63
C LYS A 2 28.36 36.43 36.97
N LYS A 3 28.57 35.42 37.78
CA LYS A 3 28.78 34.04 37.38
C LYS A 3 27.40 33.42 37.15
N ASN A 4 27.14 32.94 35.94
CA ASN A 4 25.96 32.13 35.66
C ASN A 4 26.25 30.69 36.00
N LEU A 5 25.46 30.16 36.91
CA LEU A 5 25.43 28.78 37.31
C LEU A 5 24.51 28.00 36.34
N VAL A 6 25.07 27.08 35.57
CA VAL A 6 24.29 26.19 34.71
C VAL A 6 23.91 24.97 35.53
N LEU A 7 22.63 24.84 35.82
CA LEU A 7 22.05 23.68 36.49
C LEU A 7 21.78 22.60 35.42
N LYS A 8 22.51 21.51 35.49
CA LYS A 8 22.21 20.30 34.70
C LYS A 8 21.17 19.49 35.46
N THR A 9 19.94 19.47 35.00
CA THR A 9 18.90 18.56 35.46
C THR A 9 18.89 17.33 34.56
N THR A 10 19.34 16.22 35.10
CA THR A 10 19.17 14.90 34.50
C THR A 10 17.75 14.43 34.84
N LEU A 11 16.85 14.46 33.89
CA LEU A 11 15.55 13.79 34.00
C LEU A 11 15.69 12.35 33.58
N ALA A 12 15.64 11.43 34.54
CA ALA A 12 15.42 10.03 34.30
C ALA A 12 13.91 9.84 34.08
N SER A 13 13.48 9.70 32.82
CA SER A 13 12.10 9.34 32.49
C SER A 13 11.93 7.84 32.59
N ALA A 14 11.27 7.39 33.67
CA ALA A 14 10.76 6.03 33.77
C ALA A 14 9.61 5.87 32.73
N LEU A 15 9.85 5.05 31.71
CA LEU A 15 8.82 4.65 30.77
C LEU A 15 7.91 3.61 31.43
N LEU A 16 6.74 4.06 31.88
CA LEU A 16 5.62 3.16 32.12
C LEU A 16 5.04 2.72 30.78
N PHE A 17 5.31 1.49 30.40
CA PHE A 17 4.63 0.84 29.29
C PHE A 17 3.21 0.47 29.70
N SER A 18 2.24 1.34 29.38
CA SER A 18 0.86 0.92 29.26
C SER A 18 0.73 0.17 27.92
N SER A 19 0.25 -1.07 27.96
CA SER A 19 -0.02 -1.91 26.81
C SER A 19 -1.22 -1.39 26.01
N LEU A 20 -1.01 -0.36 25.21
CA LEU A 20 -1.89 -0.04 24.11
C LEU A 20 -1.25 -0.64 22.85
N SER A 21 -1.88 -1.66 22.30
CA SER A 21 -1.54 -2.30 21.04
C SER A 21 -1.75 -1.32 19.88
N GLY A 22 -0.84 -0.38 19.72
CA GLY A 22 -0.76 0.45 18.53
C GLY A 22 -0.14 -0.37 17.40
N ALA A 23 -0.81 -0.41 16.26
CA ALA A 23 -0.22 -0.92 15.03
C ALA A 23 1.10 -0.19 14.77
N VAL A 24 2.20 -0.92 14.77
CA VAL A 24 3.49 -0.39 14.34
C VAL A 24 3.52 -0.55 12.84
N PHE A 25 3.43 0.54 12.12
CA PHE A 25 3.67 0.53 10.69
C PHE A 25 5.10 0.00 10.44
N ALA A 26 5.24 -1.06 9.64
CA ALA A 26 6.56 -1.60 9.27
C ALA A 26 7.48 -0.52 8.69
N HIS A 27 6.87 0.40 8.03
CA HIS A 27 7.42 1.57 7.41
C HIS A 27 8.21 2.47 8.39
N ASP A 28 7.57 2.87 9.50
CA ASP A 28 8.16 3.79 10.46
C ASP A 28 9.28 3.17 11.31
N ALA A 29 9.22 1.86 11.58
CA ALA A 29 10.25 1.18 12.37
C ALA A 29 11.60 1.14 11.64
N LEU A 30 11.58 1.25 10.31
CA LEU A 30 12.78 1.23 9.48
C LEU A 30 13.35 2.64 9.27
N GLU A 31 12.50 3.68 9.20
CA GLU A 31 12.96 5.07 9.19
C GLU A 31 13.67 5.45 10.51
N GLU A 32 13.19 4.99 11.67
CA GLU A 32 13.84 5.26 12.96
C GLU A 32 15.23 4.62 13.11
N GLY A 33 15.48 3.47 12.46
CA GLY A 33 16.79 2.81 12.49
C GLY A 33 17.87 3.54 11.71
N VAL A 34 17.49 4.31 10.71
CA VAL A 34 18.37 5.01 9.78
C VAL A 34 18.54 6.49 10.16
N SER A 35 17.54 7.09 10.83
CA SER A 35 17.51 8.52 11.15
C SER A 35 18.38 8.95 12.35
N LYS A 36 19.03 8.02 13.06
CA LYS A 36 19.83 8.36 14.26
C LYS A 36 21.09 9.17 14.00
N GLU A 37 21.54 9.32 12.76
CA GLU A 37 22.77 10.07 12.45
C GLU A 37 22.53 11.50 11.93
N ILE A 38 21.27 11.91 11.66
CA ILE A 38 20.99 13.26 11.16
C ILE A 38 19.93 13.91 12.05
N GLN A 39 20.36 14.54 13.15
CA GLN A 39 19.52 15.47 13.88
C GLN A 39 19.47 16.80 13.12
N PHE A 40 18.45 17.00 12.31
CA PHE A 40 18.05 18.34 11.89
C PHE A 40 17.21 18.95 13.02
N VAL A 41 17.75 19.98 13.65
CA VAL A 41 16.97 20.87 14.53
C VAL A 41 16.12 21.74 13.61
N PHE A 42 14.85 21.39 13.46
CA PHE A 42 13.90 22.17 12.67
C PHE A 42 13.20 23.17 13.59
N ASP A 43 13.26 24.44 13.24
CA ASP A 43 12.45 25.46 13.89
C ASP A 43 11.06 25.47 13.25
N ALA A 44 10.07 24.89 13.95
CA ALA A 44 8.70 24.78 13.47
C ALA A 44 7.99 26.13 13.24
N SER A 45 8.62 27.24 13.61
CA SER A 45 8.07 28.60 13.42
C SER A 45 8.21 29.11 11.98
N GLU A 46 9.02 28.47 11.12
CA GLU A 46 9.26 28.91 9.74
C GLU A 46 8.52 28.09 8.68
N VAL A 47 7.67 27.13 9.06
CA VAL A 47 6.86 26.39 8.07
C VAL A 47 5.75 27.31 7.55
N GLN A 48 6.00 27.99 6.45
CA GLN A 48 4.94 28.60 5.66
C GLN A 48 4.12 27.47 5.04
N VAL A 49 2.97 27.17 5.63
CA VAL A 49 1.96 26.32 5.00
C VAL A 49 1.51 27.05 3.73
N LEU A 50 1.97 26.56 2.57
CA LEU A 50 1.43 27.05 1.30
C LEU A 50 -0.07 26.79 1.32
N PRO A 51 -0.90 27.78 0.94
CA PRO A 51 -2.34 27.63 0.95
C PRO A 51 -2.75 26.69 -0.19
N TYR A 52 -2.70 25.37 0.06
CA TYR A 52 -3.36 24.42 -0.84
C TYR A 52 -4.87 24.65 -0.74
N SER A 53 -5.49 24.84 -1.88
CA SER A 53 -6.95 24.83 -1.94
C SER A 53 -7.43 23.37 -1.84
N VAL A 54 -8.35 23.11 -0.92
CA VAL A 54 -9.06 21.84 -0.87
C VAL A 54 -9.77 21.64 -2.19
N SER A 55 -9.63 20.45 -2.81
CA SER A 55 -10.35 20.07 -4.01
C SER A 55 -11.86 20.15 -3.76
N GLY A 56 -12.64 20.50 -4.78
CA GLY A 56 -14.09 20.68 -4.65
C GLY A 56 -14.79 19.45 -4.09
N SER A 57 -15.86 19.66 -3.35
CA SER A 57 -16.79 18.59 -2.94
C SER A 57 -18.19 18.92 -3.46
N ARG A 58 -18.91 17.90 -3.94
CA ARG A 58 -20.30 18.05 -4.42
C ARG A 58 -21.20 17.06 -3.69
N ASN A 59 -22.22 17.55 -2.98
CA ASN A 59 -23.30 16.74 -2.41
C ASN A 59 -22.78 15.39 -1.86
N LEU A 60 -21.85 15.44 -0.91
CA LEU A 60 -21.21 14.26 -0.32
C LEU A 60 -22.27 13.25 0.11
N LYS A 61 -22.20 12.05 -0.47
CA LYS A 61 -23.01 10.90 -0.07
C LYS A 61 -22.21 10.05 0.90
N PHE A 62 -22.82 9.70 2.02
CA PHE A 62 -22.22 8.70 2.89
C PHE A 62 -22.43 7.32 2.30
N LEU A 63 -21.34 6.54 2.16
CA LEU A 63 -21.41 5.14 1.74
C LEU A 63 -22.07 4.33 2.86
N HIS A 64 -23.05 3.54 2.50
CA HIS A 64 -23.77 2.72 3.47
C HIS A 64 -22.98 1.45 3.81
N GLN A 65 -22.73 1.20 5.09
CA GLN A 65 -22.15 -0.04 5.55
C GLN A 65 -23.22 -1.13 5.62
N ALA A 66 -23.08 -2.17 4.78
CA ALA A 66 -23.95 -3.35 4.80
C ALA A 66 -23.54 -4.36 5.86
N ALA A 67 -22.22 -4.55 6.03
CA ALA A 67 -21.68 -5.48 7.01
C ALA A 67 -20.36 -5.00 7.61
N SER A 68 -20.08 -5.51 8.81
CA SER A 68 -18.78 -5.34 9.49
C SER A 68 -18.43 -6.65 10.20
N VAL A 69 -17.32 -7.26 9.78
CA VAL A 69 -16.83 -8.50 10.39
C VAL A 69 -15.52 -8.21 11.12
N GLN A 70 -15.54 -8.39 12.42
CA GLN A 70 -14.36 -8.15 13.25
C GLN A 70 -13.39 -9.33 13.16
N LEU A 71 -12.12 -9.06 12.81
CA LEU A 71 -11.11 -10.09 12.55
C LEU A 71 -9.93 -10.06 13.50
N ASN A 72 -9.95 -9.16 14.47
CA ASN A 72 -8.77 -8.77 15.23
C ASN A 72 -8.34 -9.78 16.31
N VAL A 73 -9.05 -10.86 16.53
CA VAL A 73 -8.65 -11.87 17.53
C VAL A 73 -8.56 -13.25 16.89
N VAL A 74 -7.35 -13.78 16.78
CA VAL A 74 -7.08 -15.15 16.32
C VAL A 74 -6.33 -15.88 17.42
N ASN A 75 -6.87 -17.00 17.88
CA ASN A 75 -6.29 -17.81 18.98
C ASN A 75 -5.98 -16.99 20.25
N GLY A 76 -6.86 -16.01 20.58
CA GLY A 76 -6.67 -15.15 21.75
C GLY A 76 -5.64 -14.02 21.57
N VAL A 77 -5.06 -13.86 20.38
CA VAL A 77 -4.13 -12.78 20.04
C VAL A 77 -4.80 -11.78 19.10
N GLN A 78 -4.69 -10.50 19.42
CA GLN A 78 -5.19 -9.45 18.56
C GLN A 78 -4.28 -9.32 17.33
N ASN A 79 -4.87 -9.44 16.15
CA ASN A 79 -4.25 -9.19 14.87
C ASN A 79 -4.93 -8.01 14.18
N ASN A 80 -4.16 -7.24 13.43
CA ASN A 80 -4.69 -6.22 12.55
C ASN A 80 -4.94 -6.81 11.16
N THR A 81 -5.95 -6.33 10.47
CA THR A 81 -6.09 -6.63 9.04
C THR A 81 -5.09 -5.84 8.23
N ALA A 82 -4.67 -6.43 7.11
CA ALA A 82 -3.88 -5.77 6.07
C ALA A 82 -4.77 -5.48 4.86
N ASP A 83 -4.27 -5.65 3.63
CA ASP A 83 -5.05 -5.35 2.43
C ASP A 83 -6.18 -6.35 2.19
N VAL A 84 -7.13 -5.94 1.35
CA VAL A 84 -8.30 -6.73 0.95
C VAL A 84 -8.36 -6.87 -0.56
N TYR A 85 -8.70 -8.07 -1.02
CA TYR A 85 -8.93 -8.40 -2.42
C TYR A 85 -10.22 -9.19 -2.57
N ALA A 86 -10.88 -9.12 -3.73
CA ALA A 86 -12.02 -9.99 -4.00
C ALA A 86 -11.89 -10.67 -5.36
N HIS A 87 -12.35 -11.93 -5.40
CA HIS A 87 -12.37 -12.75 -6.60
C HIS A 87 -13.57 -13.70 -6.58
N LYS A 88 -14.38 -13.68 -7.64
CA LYS A 88 -15.54 -14.59 -7.83
C LYS A 88 -16.47 -14.67 -6.62
N GLY A 89 -16.77 -13.52 -5.99
CA GLY A 89 -17.69 -13.46 -4.86
C GLY A 89 -17.08 -13.85 -3.50
N TYR A 90 -15.77 -13.96 -3.42
CA TYR A 90 -15.05 -14.17 -2.16
C TYR A 90 -14.12 -12.99 -1.87
N ALA A 91 -14.10 -12.56 -0.61
CA ALA A 91 -13.09 -11.61 -0.11
C ALA A 91 -11.93 -12.36 0.52
N TYR A 92 -10.73 -11.88 0.23
CA TYR A 92 -9.46 -12.36 0.77
C TYR A 92 -8.82 -11.23 1.54
N ILE A 93 -8.51 -11.43 2.81
CA ILE A 93 -7.99 -10.37 3.68
C ILE A 93 -6.69 -10.82 4.30
N GLY A 94 -5.65 -10.03 4.06
CA GLY A 94 -4.36 -10.21 4.68
C GLY A 94 -4.37 -9.87 6.17
N THR A 95 -3.33 -10.25 6.86
CA THR A 95 -3.15 -9.99 8.28
C THR A 95 -1.83 -9.26 8.52
N HIS A 96 -1.94 -8.12 9.20
CA HIS A 96 -0.83 -7.33 9.68
C HIS A 96 -0.69 -7.59 11.19
N THR A 97 0.21 -8.48 11.57
CA THR A 97 0.35 -8.84 12.99
C THR A 97 1.69 -8.40 13.55
N ALA A 98 1.67 -7.70 14.67
CA ALA A 98 2.86 -7.23 15.35
C ALA A 98 3.42 -8.23 16.38
N ASN A 99 2.69 -9.29 16.75
CA ASN A 99 2.94 -10.05 18.00
C ASN A 99 3.17 -11.55 17.81
N GLY A 100 3.64 -11.98 16.62
CA GLY A 100 4.03 -13.39 16.44
C GLY A 100 2.86 -14.37 16.27
N ALA A 101 1.62 -13.89 16.22
CA ALA A 101 0.50 -14.73 15.88
C ALA A 101 0.46 -14.95 14.36
N ASN A 102 0.07 -16.15 13.96
CA ASN A 102 -0.04 -16.51 12.55
C ASN A 102 -1.43 -16.14 12.05
N GLY A 103 -1.59 -14.93 11.50
CA GLY A 103 -2.89 -14.46 11.00
C GLY A 103 -3.31 -15.14 9.72
N GLY A 104 -2.43 -15.23 8.77
CA GLY A 104 -2.73 -15.76 7.42
C GLY A 104 -3.64 -14.84 6.61
N VAL A 105 -4.16 -15.39 5.53
CA VAL A 105 -5.20 -14.80 4.70
C VAL A 105 -6.55 -15.42 5.07
N ARG A 106 -7.52 -14.60 5.40
CA ARG A 106 -8.88 -15.03 5.76
C ARG A 106 -9.79 -14.87 4.55
N VAL A 107 -10.61 -15.88 4.28
CA VAL A 107 -11.49 -15.92 3.12
C VAL A 107 -12.95 -15.88 3.55
N PHE A 108 -13.70 -14.94 2.96
CA PHE A 108 -15.13 -14.76 3.23
C PHE A 108 -15.96 -14.96 1.97
N ASP A 109 -17.02 -15.77 2.08
CA ASP A 109 -18.07 -15.85 1.06
C ASP A 109 -18.93 -14.57 1.14
N LEU A 110 -19.03 -13.86 0.01
CA LEU A 110 -19.83 -12.65 -0.16
C LEU A 110 -21.12 -12.89 -0.94
N LYS A 111 -21.60 -14.13 -1.01
CA LYS A 111 -22.88 -14.45 -1.66
C LYS A 111 -24.03 -13.60 -1.12
N ASP A 112 -24.03 -13.36 0.18
CA ASP A 112 -24.78 -12.32 0.83
C ASP A 112 -23.81 -11.26 1.39
N PRO A 113 -23.63 -10.12 0.72
CA PRO A 113 -22.71 -9.07 1.19
C PRO A 113 -23.11 -8.45 2.53
N SER A 114 -24.37 -8.59 2.96
CA SER A 114 -24.83 -8.13 4.27
C SER A 114 -24.48 -9.11 5.41
N ASN A 115 -24.10 -10.34 5.06
CA ASN A 115 -23.73 -11.38 6.02
C ASN A 115 -22.54 -12.22 5.51
N PRO A 116 -21.32 -11.65 5.40
CA PRO A 116 -20.12 -12.37 4.97
C PRO A 116 -19.82 -13.56 5.90
N VAL A 117 -19.56 -14.74 5.31
CA VAL A 117 -19.26 -15.95 6.06
C VAL A 117 -17.81 -16.37 5.84
N GLU A 118 -17.04 -16.49 6.91
CA GLU A 118 -15.68 -17.01 6.82
C GLU A 118 -15.68 -18.49 6.42
N VAL A 119 -14.96 -18.85 5.37
CA VAL A 119 -14.92 -20.22 4.84
C VAL A 119 -13.57 -20.88 5.00
N SER A 120 -12.48 -20.12 5.10
CA SER A 120 -11.14 -20.68 5.31
C SER A 120 -10.13 -19.63 5.80
N VAL A 121 -9.00 -20.13 6.31
CA VAL A 121 -7.77 -19.36 6.58
C VAL A 121 -6.60 -20.14 6.01
N PHE A 122 -5.68 -19.46 5.32
CA PHE A 122 -4.48 -20.07 4.75
C PHE A 122 -3.26 -19.14 4.84
N ALA A 123 -2.10 -19.59 4.40
CA ALA A 123 -0.82 -18.85 4.46
C ALA A 123 -0.41 -18.47 5.89
N ASN A 124 -0.82 -19.25 6.89
CA ASN A 124 -0.55 -19.04 8.31
C ASN A 124 0.42 -20.07 8.91
N GLU A 125 1.09 -20.87 8.08
CA GLU A 125 1.96 -21.95 8.50
C GLU A 125 3.38 -21.50 8.90
N ILE A 126 3.78 -20.28 8.56
CA ILE A 126 5.10 -19.74 8.92
C ILE A 126 4.96 -18.76 10.09
N PRO A 127 5.53 -19.05 11.26
CA PRO A 127 5.37 -18.24 12.46
C PRO A 127 6.06 -16.89 12.34
N ASN A 128 5.55 -15.90 13.07
CA ASN A 128 6.09 -14.54 13.14
C ASN A 128 6.15 -13.84 11.77
N THR A 129 5.15 -14.12 10.93
CA THR A 129 5.01 -13.48 9.63
C THR A 129 3.66 -12.79 9.50
N TRP A 130 3.59 -11.83 8.64
CA TRP A 130 2.38 -11.18 8.21
C TRP A 130 2.21 -11.32 6.70
N GLN A 131 0.97 -11.21 6.27
CA GLN A 131 0.53 -11.35 4.90
C GLN A 131 -0.12 -10.03 4.49
N GLU A 132 0.71 -9.08 4.05
CA GLU A 132 0.25 -7.74 3.72
C GLU A 132 -0.70 -7.75 2.52
N LYS A 133 -0.27 -8.38 1.43
CA LYS A 133 -0.99 -8.39 0.17
C LYS A 133 -1.37 -9.78 -0.27
N VAL A 134 -2.58 -9.92 -0.77
CA VAL A 134 -3.06 -11.10 -1.48
C VAL A 134 -3.70 -10.68 -2.80
N ILE A 135 -3.34 -11.33 -3.89
CA ILE A 135 -3.98 -11.17 -5.21
C ILE A 135 -4.42 -12.54 -5.69
N VAL A 136 -5.65 -12.64 -6.18
CA VAL A 136 -6.21 -13.87 -6.74
C VAL A 136 -6.61 -13.64 -8.18
N LYS A 137 -6.12 -14.48 -9.09
CA LYS A 137 -6.51 -14.45 -10.52
C LYS A 137 -6.78 -15.85 -11.07
N SER A 138 -7.78 -15.95 -11.95
CA SER A 138 -7.91 -17.14 -12.79
C SER A 138 -6.77 -17.14 -13.80
N VAL A 139 -5.99 -18.21 -13.81
CA VAL A 139 -4.88 -18.42 -14.74
C VAL A 139 -5.06 -19.72 -15.52
N ASN A 140 -4.51 -19.75 -16.73
CA ASN A 140 -4.49 -20.94 -17.57
C ASN A 140 -3.12 -21.01 -18.25
N THR A 141 -2.21 -21.73 -17.60
CA THR A 141 -0.83 -21.92 -18.04
C THR A 141 -0.61 -23.38 -18.43
N PRO A 142 0.53 -23.74 -19.03
CA PRO A 142 0.86 -25.16 -19.30
C PRO A 142 0.98 -26.03 -18.04
N HIS A 143 1.21 -25.42 -16.85
CA HIS A 143 1.48 -26.13 -15.61
C HIS A 143 0.35 -26.02 -14.58
N PHE A 144 -0.51 -25.01 -14.72
CA PHE A 144 -1.60 -24.77 -13.76
C PHE A 144 -2.82 -24.14 -14.45
N LYS A 145 -4.01 -24.67 -14.13
CA LYS A 145 -5.28 -24.10 -14.55
C LYS A 145 -6.22 -24.02 -13.37
N GLY A 146 -6.53 -22.79 -12.94
CA GLY A 146 -7.39 -22.56 -11.78
C GLY A 146 -7.32 -21.12 -11.30
N ASP A 147 -7.71 -20.89 -10.05
CA ASP A 147 -7.58 -19.62 -9.38
C ASP A 147 -6.29 -19.63 -8.53
N LEU A 148 -5.32 -18.86 -8.97
CA LEU A 148 -4.02 -18.73 -8.31
C LEU A 148 -4.05 -17.56 -7.34
N ALA A 149 -3.80 -17.82 -6.06
CA ALA A 149 -3.52 -16.80 -5.06
C ALA A 149 -2.00 -16.65 -4.88
N VAL A 150 -1.53 -15.43 -4.93
CA VAL A 150 -0.17 -15.03 -4.53
C VAL A 150 -0.27 -14.17 -3.28
N VAL A 151 0.53 -14.52 -2.26
CA VAL A 151 0.44 -13.92 -0.93
C VAL A 151 1.81 -13.43 -0.52
N SER A 152 1.92 -12.15 -0.22
CA SER A 152 3.15 -11.58 0.33
C SER A 152 3.42 -12.13 1.72
N LEU A 153 4.69 -12.36 2.02
CA LEU A 153 5.14 -12.89 3.30
C LEU A 153 6.31 -12.07 3.80
N GLN A 154 6.10 -11.37 4.91
CA GLN A 154 7.17 -10.69 5.63
C GLN A 154 7.36 -11.26 7.02
N GLN A 155 8.59 -11.46 7.42
CA GLN A 155 8.90 -11.80 8.79
C GLN A 155 9.00 -10.54 9.64
N THR A 156 8.19 -10.52 10.70
CA THR A 156 8.16 -9.43 11.66
C THR A 156 8.68 -9.89 12.99
N SER A 157 9.88 -9.52 13.34
CA SER A 157 10.37 -9.71 14.70
C SER A 157 10.88 -8.38 15.23
N ARG A 158 10.19 -7.83 16.20
CA ARG A 158 10.65 -6.62 16.92
C ARG A 158 12.01 -6.82 17.59
N ASN A 159 12.39 -8.06 17.86
CA ASN A 159 13.66 -8.43 18.50
C ASN A 159 14.70 -8.88 17.50
N ASN A 160 14.42 -8.85 16.21
CA ASN A 160 15.34 -9.34 15.20
C ASN A 160 16.31 -8.24 14.78
N THR A 161 17.21 -7.86 15.67
CA THR A 161 18.41 -7.09 15.32
C THR A 161 19.34 -7.87 14.38
N ASN A 162 19.08 -9.16 14.18
CA ASN A 162 19.79 -10.05 13.27
C ASN A 162 18.81 -10.65 12.26
N ARG A 163 18.51 -9.93 11.20
CA ARG A 163 17.72 -10.40 10.04
C ARG A 163 18.33 -11.57 9.25
N PRO A 164 19.54 -12.12 9.59
CA PRO A 164 20.17 -13.18 8.81
C PRO A 164 19.39 -14.50 8.74
N ASN A 165 18.24 -14.60 9.41
CA ASN A 165 17.40 -15.80 9.42
C ASN A 165 15.95 -15.53 9.02
N SER A 166 15.67 -14.45 8.31
CA SER A 166 14.34 -14.13 7.84
C SER A 166 13.82 -15.20 6.87
N ILE A 167 12.53 -15.55 7.00
CA ILE A 167 11.81 -16.40 6.06
C ILE A 167 10.71 -15.55 5.45
N GLY A 168 11.02 -14.86 4.35
CA GLY A 168 10.09 -14.02 3.64
C GLY A 168 10.09 -14.29 2.14
N GLY A 169 9.11 -13.77 1.44
CA GLY A 169 8.94 -13.94 0.00
C GLY A 169 7.48 -13.98 -0.42
N VAL A 170 7.11 -14.87 -1.35
CA VAL A 170 5.74 -15.01 -1.84
C VAL A 170 5.28 -16.46 -1.77
N LEU A 171 4.16 -16.69 -1.09
CA LEU A 171 3.48 -17.97 -1.07
C LEU A 171 2.48 -18.07 -2.22
N LEU A 172 2.37 -19.24 -2.85
CA LEU A 172 1.49 -19.51 -3.98
C LEU A 172 0.52 -20.62 -3.61
N TYR A 173 -0.79 -20.38 -3.85
CA TYR A 173 -1.87 -21.34 -3.53
C TYR A 173 -2.83 -21.50 -4.68
N ASP A 174 -3.34 -22.74 -4.85
CA ASP A 174 -4.56 -23.01 -5.57
C ASP A 174 -5.75 -22.70 -4.64
N VAL A 175 -6.55 -21.72 -5.03
CA VAL A 175 -7.80 -21.33 -4.35
C VAL A 175 -9.01 -21.52 -5.25
N SER A 176 -8.94 -22.43 -6.22
CA SER A 176 -10.08 -22.80 -7.08
C SER A 176 -11.27 -23.31 -6.26
N ASN A 177 -11.01 -23.94 -5.11
CA ASN A 177 -11.96 -24.09 -4.01
C ASN A 177 -11.56 -23.17 -2.86
N PRO A 178 -12.20 -21.99 -2.68
CA PRO A 178 -11.83 -21.03 -1.64
C PRO A 178 -11.96 -21.56 -0.21
N ALA A 179 -12.76 -22.62 0.01
CA ALA A 179 -12.88 -23.27 1.32
C ALA A 179 -11.73 -24.22 1.65
N GLU A 180 -10.95 -24.63 0.64
CA GLU A 180 -9.84 -25.61 0.78
C GLU A 180 -8.60 -25.15 0.00
N PRO A 181 -7.97 -24.04 0.37
CA PRO A 181 -6.75 -23.54 -0.27
C PRO A 181 -5.62 -24.59 -0.21
N LYS A 182 -4.92 -24.79 -1.33
CA LYS A 182 -3.80 -25.74 -1.41
C LYS A 182 -2.51 -25.02 -1.76
N ARG A 183 -1.51 -25.14 -0.93
CA ARG A 183 -0.18 -24.58 -1.21
C ARG A 183 0.43 -25.26 -2.42
N LEU A 184 0.92 -24.46 -3.38
CA LEU A 184 1.62 -24.91 -4.57
C LEU A 184 3.12 -24.69 -4.45
N GLY A 185 3.56 -23.48 -4.05
CA GLY A 185 4.95 -23.11 -4.03
C GLY A 185 5.30 -22.00 -3.07
N PHE A 186 6.58 -21.67 -3.06
CA PHE A 186 7.14 -20.58 -2.28
C PHE A 186 8.33 -19.95 -3.02
N TYR A 187 8.20 -18.70 -3.44
CA TYR A 187 9.31 -17.89 -3.89
C TYR A 187 10.00 -17.29 -2.65
N LYS A 188 11.09 -17.89 -2.23
CA LYS A 188 11.82 -17.50 -1.02
C LYS A 188 12.90 -16.46 -1.35
N LEU A 189 12.92 -15.37 -0.59
CA LEU A 189 13.93 -14.33 -0.69
C LEU A 189 15.20 -14.66 0.11
N ASP A 190 16.27 -13.86 -0.12
CA ASP A 190 17.47 -13.91 0.72
C ASP A 190 17.12 -13.65 2.18
N ARG A 191 17.74 -14.40 3.08
CA ARG A 191 17.49 -14.34 4.53
C ARG A 191 17.77 -12.97 5.19
N ARG A 192 18.46 -12.08 4.50
CA ARG A 192 18.73 -10.70 4.96
C ARG A 192 17.55 -9.75 4.73
N ILE A 193 16.58 -10.17 3.92
CA ILE A 193 15.40 -9.40 3.56
C ILE A 193 14.22 -9.85 4.42
N SER A 194 13.42 -8.92 4.94
CA SER A 194 12.22 -9.26 5.73
C SER A 194 11.22 -10.07 4.93
N GLY A 195 11.08 -9.78 3.64
CA GLY A 195 10.16 -10.46 2.74
C GLY A 195 9.59 -9.53 1.69
N THR A 196 8.61 -10.04 0.94
CA THR A 196 7.80 -9.25 0.02
C THR A 196 6.71 -8.53 0.79
N TYR A 197 6.58 -7.22 0.57
CA TYR A 197 5.56 -6.39 1.17
C TYR A 197 4.32 -6.29 0.27
N GLU A 198 4.47 -5.69 -0.89
CA GLU A 198 3.44 -5.57 -1.91
C GLU A 198 3.76 -6.45 -3.11
N LEU A 199 2.74 -6.82 -3.87
CA LEU A 199 2.89 -7.65 -5.06
C LEU A 199 1.72 -7.45 -6.03
N TYR A 200 1.93 -7.86 -7.28
CA TYR A 200 0.89 -7.91 -8.29
C TYR A 200 1.05 -9.13 -9.18
N LEU A 201 -0.07 -9.84 -9.43
CA LEU A 201 -0.12 -10.97 -10.35
C LEU A 201 -0.75 -10.54 -11.67
N THR A 202 -0.08 -10.81 -12.78
CA THR A 202 -0.60 -10.56 -14.12
C THR A 202 -0.42 -11.76 -15.03
N THR A 203 -1.08 -11.73 -16.19
CA THR A 203 -0.93 -12.78 -17.22
C THR A 203 -0.54 -12.16 -18.56
N GLN A 204 0.34 -12.83 -19.28
CA GLN A 204 0.74 -12.49 -20.64
C GLN A 204 0.53 -13.73 -21.52
N GLY A 205 -0.65 -13.83 -22.15
CA GLY A 205 -1.05 -15.05 -22.85
C GLY A 205 -1.18 -16.24 -21.88
N ASN A 206 -0.38 -17.28 -22.09
CA ASN A 206 -0.34 -18.47 -21.25
C ASN A 206 0.73 -18.43 -20.16
N ARG A 207 1.36 -17.28 -19.92
CA ARG A 207 2.30 -17.07 -18.80
C ARG A 207 1.63 -16.34 -17.66
N ALA A 208 1.97 -16.72 -16.44
CA ALA A 208 1.64 -15.98 -15.22
C ALA A 208 2.89 -15.31 -14.67
N ILE A 209 2.84 -13.99 -14.51
CA ILE A 209 3.97 -13.15 -14.08
C ILE A 209 3.61 -12.49 -12.78
N LEU A 210 4.49 -12.63 -11.80
CA LEU A 210 4.42 -11.99 -10.50
C LEU A 210 5.42 -10.84 -10.44
N LEU A 211 4.95 -9.68 -10.01
CA LEU A 211 5.75 -8.52 -9.69
C LEU A 211 5.80 -8.37 -8.18
N ALA A 212 6.99 -8.28 -7.60
CA ALA A 212 7.17 -8.26 -6.16
C ALA A 212 7.93 -7.01 -5.71
N SER A 213 7.41 -6.36 -4.68
CA SER A 213 8.04 -5.26 -3.96
C SER A 213 8.66 -5.80 -2.68
N ASN A 214 9.98 -5.72 -2.59
CA ASN A 214 10.79 -6.23 -1.49
C ASN A 214 11.54 -5.06 -0.85
N PRO A 215 10.88 -4.19 -0.08
CA PRO A 215 11.48 -2.95 0.42
C PRO A 215 12.83 -3.19 1.11
N TYR A 216 13.80 -2.34 0.80
CA TYR A 216 15.16 -2.36 1.36
C TYR A 216 16.02 -3.59 0.99
N ALA A 217 15.62 -4.40 0.01
CA ALA A 217 16.40 -5.56 -0.43
C ALA A 217 17.78 -5.14 -0.94
N ASP A 218 17.86 -4.09 -1.75
CA ASP A 218 19.12 -3.54 -2.27
C ASP A 218 20.04 -3.12 -1.10
N TYR A 219 19.51 -2.39 -0.14
CA TYR A 219 20.26 -1.90 1.02
C TYR A 219 20.80 -3.03 1.89
N TYR A 220 19.95 -3.96 2.32
CA TYR A 220 20.35 -5.04 3.24
C TYR A 220 21.21 -6.12 2.59
N THR A 221 21.13 -6.28 1.28
CA THR A 221 21.93 -7.26 0.55
C THR A 221 23.20 -6.65 -0.09
N HIS A 222 23.41 -5.34 0.09
CA HIS A 222 24.52 -4.61 -0.52
C HIS A 222 24.54 -4.76 -2.04
N GLY A 223 23.38 -4.60 -2.66
CA GLY A 223 23.26 -4.61 -4.12
C GLY A 223 23.03 -5.99 -4.76
N VAL A 224 23.02 -7.08 -4.00
CA VAL A 224 22.84 -8.43 -4.56
C VAL A 224 21.38 -8.66 -5.00
N GLU A 225 20.43 -8.33 -4.14
CA GLU A 225 19.00 -8.35 -4.45
C GLU A 225 18.48 -6.92 -4.57
N LYS A 226 17.48 -6.72 -5.43
CA LYS A 226 16.85 -5.42 -5.64
C LYS A 226 15.42 -5.42 -5.12
N ASP A 227 14.92 -4.23 -4.84
CA ASP A 227 13.60 -4.04 -4.23
C ASP A 227 12.47 -4.47 -5.16
N PHE A 228 12.59 -4.18 -6.45
CA PHE A 228 11.60 -4.60 -7.44
C PHE A 228 12.10 -5.81 -8.24
N GLN A 229 11.29 -6.87 -8.25
CA GLN A 229 11.59 -8.11 -8.96
C GLN A 229 10.41 -8.58 -9.82
N ILE A 230 10.73 -9.17 -10.98
CA ILE A 230 9.79 -9.86 -11.87
C ILE A 230 10.09 -11.36 -11.79
N ILE A 231 9.04 -12.15 -11.55
CA ILE A 231 9.12 -13.57 -11.25
C ILE A 231 8.15 -14.32 -12.18
N ASP A 232 8.63 -15.36 -12.85
CA ASP A 232 7.78 -16.29 -13.57
C ASP A 232 7.12 -17.24 -12.57
N VAL A 233 5.79 -17.28 -12.60
CA VAL A 233 4.95 -18.20 -11.82
C VAL A 233 4.03 -19.03 -12.73
N THR A 234 4.43 -19.16 -14.00
CA THR A 234 3.74 -20.01 -14.99
C THR A 234 3.64 -21.47 -14.52
N ASP A 235 4.69 -21.94 -13.84
CA ASP A 235 4.64 -23.09 -12.95
C ASP A 235 4.65 -22.60 -11.49
N PRO A 236 3.49 -22.52 -10.82
CA PRO A 236 3.45 -22.00 -9.45
C PRO A 236 4.13 -22.91 -8.42
N THR A 237 4.52 -24.13 -8.80
CA THR A 237 5.30 -25.04 -7.95
C THR A 237 6.80 -24.77 -8.02
N ASN A 238 7.25 -24.04 -9.03
CA ASN A 238 8.65 -23.71 -9.29
C ASN A 238 8.82 -22.25 -9.75
N PRO A 239 8.54 -21.24 -8.89
CA PRO A 239 8.67 -19.83 -9.24
C PRO A 239 10.13 -19.45 -9.52
N GLU A 240 10.37 -18.68 -10.59
CA GLU A 240 11.71 -18.32 -11.06
C GLU A 240 11.84 -16.79 -11.23
N LYS A 241 12.90 -16.16 -10.65
CA LYS A 241 13.20 -14.76 -10.87
C LYS A 241 13.68 -14.54 -12.31
N LEU A 242 13.00 -13.67 -13.05
CA LEU A 242 13.36 -13.31 -14.42
C LEU A 242 14.25 -12.07 -14.46
N TRP A 243 13.95 -11.08 -13.64
CA TRP A 243 14.62 -9.79 -13.67
C TRP A 243 14.46 -9.03 -12.36
N GLN A 244 15.33 -8.05 -12.12
CA GLN A 244 15.22 -7.11 -11.00
C GLN A 244 15.71 -5.73 -11.41
N PHE A 245 15.08 -4.69 -10.88
CA PHE A 245 15.40 -3.31 -11.19
C PHE A 245 16.53 -2.78 -10.31
N ASP A 246 17.61 -2.30 -10.92
CA ASP A 246 18.65 -1.53 -10.23
C ASP A 246 18.44 -0.03 -10.47
N PRO A 247 18.11 0.78 -9.47
CA PRO A 247 17.93 2.23 -9.63
C PRO A 247 19.15 2.95 -10.22
N ARG A 248 20.36 2.39 -10.09
CA ARG A 248 21.61 2.94 -10.68
C ARG A 248 21.62 2.91 -12.21
N MET A 249 20.62 2.27 -12.84
CA MET A 249 20.40 2.38 -14.29
C MET A 249 19.88 3.77 -14.71
N LEU A 250 19.30 4.52 -13.78
CA LEU A 250 18.76 5.86 -14.04
C LEU A 250 19.90 6.89 -13.97
N PRO A 251 19.96 7.83 -14.91
CA PRO A 251 21.07 8.78 -14.99
C PRO A 251 21.20 9.71 -13.78
N GLU A 252 20.11 9.96 -13.07
CA GLU A 252 20.06 10.79 -11.87
C GLU A 252 20.53 10.07 -10.60
N ILE A 253 20.57 8.74 -10.60
CA ILE A 253 20.97 7.94 -9.45
C ILE A 253 22.47 7.64 -9.55
N PRO A 254 23.30 8.07 -8.58
CA PRO A 254 24.74 7.86 -8.65
C PRO A 254 25.11 6.38 -8.51
N ALA A 255 26.25 6.00 -9.08
CA ALA A 255 26.73 4.61 -9.07
C ALA A 255 27.03 4.08 -7.65
N ASP A 256 27.34 4.96 -6.71
CA ASP A 256 27.58 4.66 -5.29
C ASP A 256 26.33 4.71 -4.41
N PHE A 257 25.12 4.84 -5.03
CA PHE A 257 23.86 4.74 -4.32
C PHE A 257 23.82 3.48 -3.47
N ASN A 258 23.54 3.63 -2.17
CA ASN A 258 23.66 2.55 -1.20
C ASN A 258 22.45 1.59 -1.17
N GLY A 259 21.46 1.78 -2.07
CA GLY A 259 20.23 1.00 -2.12
C GLY A 259 19.08 1.57 -1.30
N TYR A 260 19.27 2.76 -0.67
CA TYR A 260 18.21 3.42 0.10
C TYR A 260 18.29 4.95 0.07
N HIS A 261 19.45 5.55 0.35
CA HIS A 261 19.61 6.99 0.40
C HIS A 261 20.09 7.56 -0.92
N TRP A 262 19.26 8.37 -1.54
CA TRP A 262 19.59 9.14 -2.73
C TRP A 262 19.79 10.61 -2.37
N TYR A 263 20.99 11.14 -2.62
CA TYR A 263 21.24 12.56 -2.54
C TYR A 263 20.76 13.23 -3.83
N ALA A 264 19.56 13.78 -3.77
CA ALA A 264 18.86 14.32 -4.94
C ALA A 264 19.40 15.69 -5.38
N PRO A 265 19.13 16.13 -6.63
CA PRO A 265 19.59 17.42 -7.14
C PRO A 265 19.11 18.65 -6.35
N ASP A 266 18.00 18.54 -5.64
CA ASP A 266 17.46 19.60 -4.75
C ASP A 266 18.23 19.72 -3.43
N GLY A 267 19.32 18.98 -3.24
CA GLY A 267 20.16 19.00 -2.05
C GLY A 267 19.62 18.21 -0.86
N LYS A 268 18.54 17.47 -1.03
CA LYS A 268 17.95 16.63 0.03
C LYS A 268 18.38 15.17 -0.10
N THR A 269 18.51 14.49 1.03
CA THR A 269 18.64 13.03 1.05
C THR A 269 17.26 12.41 1.06
N ARG A 270 16.97 11.60 0.04
CA ARG A 270 15.66 11.02 -0.23
C ARG A 270 15.70 9.51 -0.09
N PRO A 271 14.75 8.88 0.64
CA PRO A 271 14.61 7.44 0.64
C PRO A 271 14.08 6.95 -0.72
N VAL A 272 14.77 5.98 -1.31
CA VAL A 272 14.36 5.30 -2.54
C VAL A 272 14.25 3.82 -2.26
N PHE A 273 13.04 3.30 -2.31
CA PHE A 273 12.73 1.88 -2.19
C PHE A 273 11.41 1.59 -2.90
N ASN A 274 11.25 0.36 -3.35
CA ASN A 274 10.00 -0.05 -3.97
C ASN A 274 8.96 -0.35 -2.90
N HIS A 275 7.86 0.43 -2.90
CA HIS A 275 6.75 0.23 -2.00
C HIS A 275 5.69 -0.69 -2.60
N SER A 276 5.16 -0.36 -3.77
CA SER A 276 4.13 -1.14 -4.44
C SER A 276 4.33 -1.24 -5.95
N VAL A 277 3.55 -2.09 -6.58
CA VAL A 277 3.58 -2.29 -8.03
C VAL A 277 2.23 -2.72 -8.56
N ILE A 278 1.88 -2.21 -9.74
CA ILE A 278 0.73 -2.67 -10.52
C ILE A 278 1.11 -2.85 -11.99
N THR A 279 0.23 -3.48 -12.77
CA THR A 279 0.34 -3.50 -14.24
C THR A 279 -0.93 -2.97 -14.90
N ASP A 280 -0.85 -2.67 -16.19
CA ASP A 280 -2.04 -2.56 -17.03
C ASP A 280 -2.76 -3.93 -17.15
N ASN A 281 -3.96 -3.93 -17.66
CA ASN A 281 -4.80 -5.14 -17.73
C ASN A 281 -4.19 -6.27 -18.57
N ASN A 282 -3.31 -5.93 -19.51
CA ASN A 282 -2.66 -6.89 -20.39
C ASN A 282 -1.29 -7.38 -19.86
N GLY A 283 -0.81 -6.81 -18.75
CA GLY A 283 0.51 -7.10 -18.21
C GLY A 283 1.65 -6.61 -19.09
N HIS A 284 1.44 -5.56 -19.90
CA HIS A 284 2.45 -5.04 -20.82
C HIS A 284 3.30 -3.95 -20.19
N TYR A 285 2.76 -3.23 -19.22
CA TYR A 285 3.45 -2.13 -18.54
C TYR A 285 3.37 -2.34 -17.02
N ALA A 286 4.50 -2.16 -16.35
CA ALA A 286 4.58 -2.12 -14.89
C ALA A 286 4.70 -0.67 -14.42
N TYR A 287 4.00 -0.36 -13.33
CA TYR A 287 4.04 0.93 -12.64
C TYR A 287 4.51 0.65 -11.22
N VAL A 288 5.71 1.10 -10.92
CA VAL A 288 6.48 0.72 -9.73
C VAL A 288 6.64 1.96 -8.84
N SER A 289 5.96 1.99 -7.71
CA SER A 289 6.03 3.10 -6.77
C SER A 289 7.34 3.03 -5.97
N MET A 290 8.27 3.94 -6.28
CA MET A 290 9.64 3.95 -5.76
C MET A 290 9.86 5.08 -4.74
N TRP A 291 8.91 5.24 -3.83
CA TRP A 291 8.90 6.24 -2.77
C TRP A 291 9.33 7.63 -3.25
N ASP A 292 10.46 8.18 -2.80
CA ASP A 292 10.91 9.53 -3.20
C ASP A 292 11.55 9.61 -4.59
N LEU A 293 11.46 8.55 -5.39
CA LEU A 293 11.79 8.58 -6.83
C LEU A 293 10.54 8.77 -7.71
N GLY A 294 9.34 8.60 -7.14
CA GLY A 294 8.07 8.61 -7.87
C GLY A 294 7.67 7.24 -8.40
N THR A 295 6.69 7.19 -9.27
CA THR A 295 6.24 5.94 -9.93
C THR A 295 7.00 5.74 -11.22
N VAL A 296 7.83 4.70 -11.27
CA VAL A 296 8.65 4.32 -12.42
C VAL A 296 7.85 3.41 -13.35
N ILE A 297 7.94 3.65 -14.66
CA ILE A 297 7.16 2.94 -15.69
C ILE A 297 8.08 2.10 -16.56
N PHE A 298 7.77 0.81 -16.67
CA PHE A 298 8.49 -0.13 -17.52
C PHE A 298 7.56 -0.75 -18.57
N ASP A 299 8.09 -0.96 -19.77
CA ASP A 299 7.55 -1.92 -20.72
C ASP A 299 8.06 -3.32 -20.34
N ILE A 300 7.14 -4.22 -19.98
CA ILE A 300 7.44 -5.57 -19.51
C ILE A 300 6.87 -6.65 -20.45
N ARG A 301 6.60 -6.31 -21.72
CA ARG A 301 6.15 -7.30 -22.73
C ARG A 301 7.15 -8.45 -22.86
N ASP A 302 8.44 -8.14 -22.75
CA ASP A 302 9.46 -9.15 -22.42
C ASP A 302 9.87 -9.00 -20.95
N PRO A 303 9.35 -9.84 -20.05
CA PRO A 303 9.62 -9.70 -18.61
C PRO A 303 11.04 -10.11 -18.21
N LYS A 304 11.85 -10.65 -19.15
CA LYS A 304 13.28 -10.93 -18.96
C LYS A 304 14.15 -9.73 -19.29
N ASN A 305 13.63 -8.83 -20.14
CA ASN A 305 14.33 -7.62 -20.62
C ASN A 305 13.41 -6.40 -20.55
N PRO A 306 12.94 -5.97 -19.38
CA PRO A 306 12.11 -4.79 -19.23
C PRO A 306 12.83 -3.53 -19.73
N VAL A 307 12.05 -2.63 -20.34
CA VAL A 307 12.54 -1.35 -20.85
C VAL A 307 12.00 -0.22 -19.99
N TYR A 308 12.87 0.55 -19.36
CA TYR A 308 12.51 1.79 -18.70
C TYR A 308 11.92 2.77 -19.71
N LEU A 309 10.76 3.35 -19.40
CA LEU A 309 10.09 4.34 -20.23
C LEU A 309 10.20 5.74 -19.64
N GLY A 310 9.82 5.92 -18.39
CA GLY A 310 9.79 7.20 -17.71
C GLY A 310 9.33 7.03 -16.27
N ARG A 311 9.16 8.13 -15.56
CA ARG A 311 8.63 8.14 -14.20
C ARG A 311 7.83 9.40 -13.93
N THR A 312 6.99 9.38 -12.92
CA THR A 312 6.40 10.60 -12.37
C THR A 312 7.48 11.45 -11.70
N ASP A 313 7.27 12.75 -11.67
CA ASP A 313 8.17 13.68 -11.04
C ASP A 313 7.40 14.64 -10.11
N TYR A 314 8.10 15.38 -9.28
CA TYR A 314 7.54 16.33 -8.33
C TYR A 314 8.48 17.54 -8.19
N ARG A 315 7.94 18.64 -7.65
CA ARG A 315 8.69 19.89 -7.52
C ARG A 315 9.83 19.75 -6.51
N ASP A 316 10.85 20.57 -6.67
CA ASP A 316 11.88 20.77 -5.64
C ASP A 316 11.23 21.07 -4.28
N ASN A 317 11.82 20.59 -3.21
CA ASN A 317 11.29 20.68 -1.85
C ASN A 317 9.95 19.95 -1.59
N GLN A 318 9.38 19.27 -2.58
CA GLN A 318 8.20 18.43 -2.38
C GLN A 318 8.64 17.00 -2.02
N LYS A 319 8.00 16.40 -1.00
CA LYS A 319 8.25 14.98 -0.70
C LYS A 319 7.63 14.11 -1.80
N GLY A 320 8.35 13.10 -2.27
CA GLY A 320 7.85 12.14 -3.24
C GLY A 320 6.78 11.25 -2.62
N ALA A 321 7.19 10.35 -1.74
CA ALA A 321 6.36 9.41 -1.00
C ALA A 321 5.36 8.64 -1.90
N ALA A 322 5.78 8.28 -3.14
CA ALA A 322 4.96 7.48 -4.05
C ALA A 322 4.72 6.09 -3.43
N HIS A 323 3.50 5.90 -2.93
CA HIS A 323 3.10 4.74 -2.15
C HIS A 323 2.47 3.66 -3.02
N SER A 324 1.33 3.99 -3.62
CA SER A 324 0.53 3.06 -4.42
C SER A 324 0.01 3.75 -5.67
N ALA A 325 -0.38 2.96 -6.66
CA ALA A 325 -0.89 3.47 -7.91
C ALA A 325 -2.17 2.77 -8.36
N ALA A 326 -2.96 3.46 -9.20
CA ALA A 326 -4.08 2.90 -9.94
C ALA A 326 -4.11 3.47 -11.35
N LEU A 327 -4.75 2.74 -12.26
CA LEU A 327 -4.94 3.20 -13.64
C LEU A 327 -6.40 3.52 -13.90
N ALA A 328 -6.63 4.58 -14.65
CA ALA A 328 -7.95 4.95 -15.17
C ALA A 328 -7.93 5.08 -16.68
N ARG A 329 -9.12 5.14 -17.30
CA ARG A 329 -9.31 5.40 -18.74
C ARG A 329 -8.45 4.51 -19.64
N GLY A 330 -8.50 3.19 -19.38
CA GLY A 330 -7.75 2.23 -20.18
C GLY A 330 -6.23 2.38 -20.10
N GLY A 331 -5.70 2.88 -18.97
CA GLY A 331 -4.27 3.02 -18.73
C GLY A 331 -3.65 4.29 -19.33
N THR A 332 -4.47 5.31 -19.63
CA THR A 332 -3.99 6.63 -20.07
C THR A 332 -3.88 7.65 -18.93
N ILE A 333 -4.47 7.35 -17.78
CA ILE A 333 -4.38 8.13 -16.56
C ILE A 333 -3.76 7.26 -15.47
N LEU A 334 -2.72 7.79 -14.83
CA LEU A 334 -2.09 7.21 -13.64
C LEU A 334 -2.50 8.03 -12.42
N ILE A 335 -2.93 7.33 -11.40
CA ILE A 335 -3.21 7.88 -10.07
C ILE A 335 -2.13 7.37 -9.16
N GLU A 336 -1.45 8.28 -8.47
CA GLU A 336 -0.38 7.99 -7.54
C GLU A 336 -0.74 8.55 -6.17
N THR A 337 -0.80 7.71 -5.15
CA THR A 337 -1.02 8.15 -3.78
C THR A 337 0.30 8.48 -3.10
N ARG A 338 0.29 9.51 -2.26
CA ARG A 338 1.42 9.90 -1.42
C ARG A 338 1.06 9.61 0.03
N GLU A 339 1.73 8.64 0.62
CA GLU A 339 1.53 8.34 2.03
C GLU A 339 2.47 9.19 2.88
N VAL A 340 1.91 10.13 3.63
CA VAL A 340 2.65 10.92 4.62
C VAL A 340 1.85 10.95 5.91
N ALA A 341 2.20 10.08 6.84
CA ALA A 341 1.50 9.96 8.12
C ALA A 341 1.83 11.09 9.09
N ASN A 342 2.98 11.74 8.94
CA ASN A 342 3.40 12.87 9.75
C ASN A 342 4.05 13.96 8.87
N PRO A 343 3.27 14.90 8.33
CA PRO A 343 3.81 15.96 7.47
C PRO A 343 4.72 16.94 8.20
N VAL A 344 4.56 17.08 9.52
CA VAL A 344 5.38 17.97 10.33
C VAL A 344 6.69 17.29 10.72
N GLY A 345 7.81 17.88 10.37
CA GLY A 345 9.14 17.38 10.76
C GLY A 345 9.86 16.52 9.71
N VAL A 346 9.26 16.30 8.52
CA VAL A 346 9.96 15.60 7.42
C VAL A 346 10.87 16.51 6.58
N GLY A 347 10.93 17.81 6.88
CA GLY A 347 11.90 18.73 6.28
C GLY A 347 11.59 19.16 4.84
N TYR A 348 10.35 19.01 4.38
CA TYR A 348 9.91 19.44 3.05
C TYR A 348 8.83 20.52 3.17
N GLU A 349 8.76 21.43 2.19
CA GLU A 349 7.72 22.45 2.13
C GLU A 349 6.34 21.87 1.90
N ASP A 350 6.27 20.76 1.14
CA ASP A 350 5.06 20.03 0.85
C ASP A 350 5.24 18.55 1.16
N ALA A 351 4.75 18.15 2.32
CA ALA A 351 4.84 16.79 2.83
C ALA A 351 3.47 16.23 3.25
N TYR A 352 2.37 16.77 2.70
CA TYR A 352 1.04 16.25 3.00
C TYR A 352 0.72 15.01 2.16
N GLY A 353 -0.04 14.08 2.75
CA GLY A 353 -0.52 12.89 2.06
C GLY A 353 -1.72 13.21 1.17
N TYR A 354 -1.51 13.28 -0.13
CA TYR A 354 -2.54 13.55 -1.13
C TYR A 354 -2.35 12.69 -2.39
N THR A 355 -3.26 12.80 -3.34
CA THR A 355 -3.25 11.98 -4.54
C THR A 355 -2.87 12.82 -5.76
N ARG A 356 -1.88 12.39 -6.53
CA ARG A 356 -1.48 12.98 -7.79
C ARG A 356 -2.09 12.23 -8.97
N ILE A 357 -2.58 12.96 -9.97
CA ILE A 357 -3.20 12.41 -11.17
C ILE A 357 -2.41 12.87 -12.40
N PHE A 358 -1.93 11.91 -13.19
CA PHE A 358 -1.09 12.15 -14.35
C PHE A 358 -1.73 11.67 -15.64
N ASP A 359 -1.57 12.43 -16.74
CA ASP A 359 -1.71 11.91 -18.11
C ASP A 359 -0.46 11.11 -18.46
N ILE A 360 -0.65 9.85 -18.83
CA ILE A 360 0.41 8.91 -19.22
C ILE A 360 0.15 8.29 -20.60
N LYS A 361 -0.55 9.02 -21.48
CA LYS A 361 -0.68 8.60 -22.88
C LYS A 361 0.71 8.39 -23.50
N ASP A 362 1.63 9.34 -23.25
CA ASP A 362 3.05 9.14 -23.44
C ASP A 362 3.68 8.70 -22.10
N LYS A 363 3.98 7.40 -21.97
CA LYS A 363 4.57 6.83 -20.77
C LYS A 363 6.01 7.27 -20.51
N LYS A 364 6.65 7.90 -21.51
CA LYS A 364 8.00 8.45 -21.36
C LYS A 364 7.99 9.81 -20.66
N ASN A 365 6.86 10.52 -20.76
CA ASN A 365 6.69 11.89 -20.26
C ASN A 365 5.36 12.01 -19.50
N PRO A 366 5.20 11.43 -18.29
CA PRO A 366 4.02 11.63 -17.46
C PRO A 366 3.79 13.11 -17.18
N VAL A 367 2.58 13.61 -17.40
CA VAL A 367 2.20 15.02 -17.19
C VAL A 367 1.25 15.11 -16.02
N LEU A 368 1.61 15.85 -14.98
CA LEU A 368 0.76 16.12 -13.82
C LEU A 368 -0.47 16.95 -14.27
N LEU A 369 -1.66 16.41 -14.03
CA LEU A 369 -2.94 17.09 -14.30
C LEU A 369 -3.50 17.79 -13.07
N SER A 370 -3.43 17.11 -11.92
CA SER A 370 -3.96 17.65 -10.67
C SER A 370 -3.38 16.95 -9.42
N GLU A 371 -3.53 17.61 -8.29
CA GLU A 371 -3.24 17.10 -6.94
C GLU A 371 -4.55 17.17 -6.13
N PHE A 372 -5.12 16.01 -5.82
CA PHE A 372 -6.37 15.93 -5.05
C PHE A 372 -6.10 16.00 -3.56
N THR A 373 -6.77 16.92 -2.88
CA THR A 373 -6.76 17.11 -1.43
C THR A 373 -8.18 17.22 -0.89
N THR A 374 -8.34 16.94 0.40
CA THR A 374 -9.59 17.15 1.15
C THR A 374 -9.30 17.94 2.43
N GLU A 375 -10.33 18.33 3.16
CA GLU A 375 -10.12 18.91 4.50
C GLU A 375 -9.38 17.95 5.45
N LEU A 376 -9.50 16.63 5.23
CA LEU A 376 -8.78 15.62 6.02
C LEU A 376 -7.27 15.66 5.78
N THR A 377 -6.83 16.04 4.59
CA THR A 377 -5.41 16.16 4.23
C THR A 377 -4.66 17.10 5.18
N PHE A 378 -5.33 18.15 5.61
CA PHE A 378 -4.76 19.21 6.45
C PHE A 378 -5.19 19.12 7.93
N ASP A 379 -6.03 18.16 8.28
CA ASP A 379 -6.45 17.92 9.66
C ASP A 379 -5.35 17.18 10.44
N ILE A 380 -4.36 17.92 10.87
CA ILE A 380 -3.20 17.42 11.60
C ILE A 380 -3.42 17.66 13.09
N PRO A 381 -3.25 16.65 13.96
CA PRO A 381 -3.33 16.86 15.39
C PRO A 381 -2.32 17.91 15.88
N PRO A 382 -2.72 18.76 16.85
CA PRO A 382 -1.89 19.87 17.34
C PRO A 382 -0.60 19.44 18.06
N THR A 383 -0.40 18.16 18.32
CA THR A 383 0.79 17.63 19.01
C THR A 383 1.51 16.64 18.10
N SER A 384 2.35 17.14 17.22
CA SER A 384 3.05 16.32 16.21
C SER A 384 4.43 15.83 16.66
N THR A 385 4.69 15.69 17.96
CA THR A 385 5.96 15.16 18.46
C THR A 385 5.97 13.63 18.54
N GLY A 386 5.39 12.92 17.60
CA GLY A 386 5.36 11.47 17.59
C GLY A 386 4.48 10.92 16.46
N ARG A 387 4.54 9.61 16.29
CA ARG A 387 3.68 8.90 15.33
C ARG A 387 2.23 9.28 15.52
N ASN A 388 1.63 9.77 14.47
CA ASN A 388 0.21 10.01 14.48
C ASN A 388 -0.51 8.70 14.22
N THR A 389 -0.92 8.00 15.28
CA THR A 389 -1.69 6.76 15.19
C THR A 389 -3.08 6.94 14.59
N PHE A 390 -3.48 8.18 14.32
CA PHE A 390 -4.74 8.56 13.69
C PHE A 390 -4.47 9.40 12.45
N ALA A 391 -3.52 8.97 11.64
CA ALA A 391 -3.20 9.64 10.39
C ALA A 391 -4.44 9.76 9.49
N LYS A 392 -4.63 10.93 8.90
CA LYS A 392 -5.60 11.17 7.85
C LYS A 392 -4.83 11.42 6.55
N THR A 393 -4.19 10.37 6.07
CA THR A 393 -3.44 10.36 4.82
C THR A 393 -3.99 9.31 3.89
N VAL A 394 -3.82 9.51 2.59
CA VAL A 394 -4.20 8.51 1.60
C VAL A 394 -3.26 7.30 1.66
N HIS A 395 -3.82 6.11 1.43
CA HIS A 395 -3.07 4.87 1.35
C HIS A 395 -3.26 4.22 -0.02
N ASP A 396 -4.31 3.42 -0.23
CA ASP A 396 -4.48 2.61 -1.42
C ASP A 396 -5.58 3.16 -2.35
N PRO A 397 -5.32 3.29 -3.68
CA PRO A 397 -6.30 3.75 -4.66
C PRO A 397 -6.91 2.58 -5.43
N LYS A 398 -8.20 2.64 -5.74
CA LYS A 398 -8.87 1.74 -6.70
C LYS A 398 -9.80 2.55 -7.60
N VAL A 399 -9.88 2.16 -8.86
CA VAL A 399 -10.72 2.86 -9.84
C VAL A 399 -11.79 1.92 -10.39
N LEU A 400 -13.02 2.42 -10.43
CA LEU A 400 -14.11 1.77 -11.13
C LEU A 400 -14.87 2.80 -11.97
N GLY A 401 -14.78 2.69 -13.30
CA GLY A 401 -15.29 3.68 -14.22
C GLY A 401 -14.59 5.04 -14.05
N ASN A 402 -15.36 6.07 -13.75
CA ASN A 402 -14.86 7.42 -13.47
C ASN A 402 -14.84 7.75 -11.96
N THR A 403 -14.95 6.77 -11.11
CA THR A 403 -14.85 6.96 -9.65
C THR A 403 -13.56 6.34 -9.14
N LEU A 404 -12.76 7.16 -8.47
CA LEU A 404 -11.60 6.76 -7.69
C LEU A 404 -12.04 6.56 -6.25
N TYR A 405 -11.68 5.42 -5.67
CA TYR A 405 -11.87 5.11 -4.25
C TYR A 405 -10.51 5.08 -3.58
N LEU A 406 -10.42 5.74 -2.45
CA LEU A 406 -9.20 5.88 -1.66
C LEU A 406 -9.43 5.35 -0.25
N SER A 407 -8.58 4.44 0.22
CA SER A 407 -8.45 4.22 1.67
C SER A 407 -7.67 5.39 2.28
N TYR A 408 -8.13 5.88 3.42
CA TYR A 408 -7.65 7.13 4.01
C TYR A 408 -7.43 7.03 5.51
N TYR A 409 -6.94 5.88 5.98
CA TYR A 409 -6.72 5.57 7.40
C TYR A 409 -7.89 6.00 8.30
N SER A 410 -7.65 6.91 9.25
CA SER A 410 -8.72 7.41 10.14
C SER A 410 -9.76 8.28 9.43
N GLY A 411 -9.51 8.69 8.20
CA GLY A 411 -10.49 9.35 7.33
C GLY A 411 -11.49 8.39 6.70
N GLY A 412 -11.25 7.08 6.74
CA GLY A 412 -12.16 6.06 6.20
C GLY A 412 -11.93 5.76 4.72
N VAL A 413 -12.99 5.74 3.92
CA VAL A 413 -12.96 5.54 2.47
C VAL A 413 -13.55 6.77 1.78
N LEU A 414 -12.82 7.32 0.82
CA LEU A 414 -13.29 8.43 0.00
C LEU A 414 -13.67 7.94 -1.41
N GLY A 415 -14.74 8.46 -1.96
CA GLY A 415 -15.11 8.33 -3.37
C GLY A 415 -14.92 9.67 -4.09
N VAL A 416 -14.13 9.67 -5.15
CA VAL A 416 -13.75 10.86 -5.90
C VAL A 416 -14.16 10.72 -7.37
N ASP A 417 -14.92 11.66 -7.88
CA ASP A 417 -15.23 11.75 -9.31
C ASP A 417 -14.01 12.27 -10.07
N ILE A 418 -13.51 11.47 -10.99
CA ILE A 418 -12.41 11.77 -11.89
C ILE A 418 -12.88 11.84 -13.36
N THR A 419 -14.16 12.16 -13.59
CA THR A 419 -14.68 12.43 -14.94
C THR A 419 -13.90 13.55 -15.62
N ASP A 420 -13.43 14.53 -14.87
CA ASP A 420 -12.38 15.45 -15.28
C ASP A 420 -11.14 15.21 -14.36
N PRO A 421 -10.10 14.52 -14.84
CA PRO A 421 -8.93 14.22 -14.02
C PRO A 421 -8.09 15.45 -13.67
N SER A 422 -8.34 16.60 -14.35
CA SER A 422 -7.73 17.88 -14.00
C SER A 422 -8.47 18.61 -12.87
N ASN A 423 -9.68 18.15 -12.54
CA ASN A 423 -10.52 18.74 -11.50
C ASN A 423 -11.28 17.65 -10.72
N PRO A 424 -10.57 16.79 -9.97
CA PRO A 424 -11.16 15.72 -9.18
C PRO A 424 -12.05 16.29 -8.07
N VAL A 425 -13.20 15.64 -7.82
CA VAL A 425 -14.20 16.10 -6.86
C VAL A 425 -14.62 14.97 -5.92
N GLU A 426 -14.54 15.20 -4.62
CA GLU A 426 -15.06 14.25 -3.64
C GLU A 426 -16.60 14.18 -3.73
N ILE A 427 -17.13 12.98 -3.89
CA ILE A 427 -18.58 12.74 -4.06
C ILE A 427 -19.15 11.78 -3.03
N ALA A 428 -18.32 11.00 -2.36
CA ALA A 428 -18.76 10.03 -1.38
C ALA A 428 -17.72 9.81 -0.28
N ARG A 429 -18.19 9.44 0.91
CA ARG A 429 -17.34 9.11 2.05
C ARG A 429 -17.95 8.02 2.92
N TYR A 430 -17.13 7.12 3.41
CA TYR A 430 -17.42 6.28 4.57
C TYR A 430 -16.47 6.65 5.69
N THR A 431 -16.99 6.83 6.87
CA THR A 431 -16.20 7.00 8.09
C THR A 431 -16.89 6.33 9.25
N SER A 432 -16.13 5.90 10.23
CA SER A 432 -16.65 5.39 11.50
C SER A 432 -15.81 5.91 12.66
N GLU A 433 -16.35 5.84 13.86
CA GLU A 433 -15.56 6.11 15.05
C GLU A 433 -14.40 5.12 15.12
N ARG A 434 -13.17 5.60 15.26
CA ARG A 434 -11.93 4.82 15.28
C ARG A 434 -11.61 4.11 13.95
N ALA A 435 -12.11 4.62 12.82
CA ALA A 435 -11.70 4.11 11.52
C ALA A 435 -10.16 4.13 11.40
N ASN A 436 -9.62 3.05 10.79
CA ASN A 436 -8.23 2.95 10.41
C ASN A 436 -8.14 2.07 9.15
N VAL A 437 -8.65 2.62 8.04
CA VAL A 437 -8.81 1.88 6.79
C VAL A 437 -7.49 1.81 6.04
N TRP A 438 -6.99 0.57 5.90
CA TRP A 438 -5.75 0.25 5.22
C TRP A 438 -5.95 0.03 3.72
N GLY A 439 -6.72 -0.96 3.34
CA GLY A 439 -6.98 -1.33 1.97
C GLY A 439 -8.42 -1.07 1.53
N VAL A 440 -8.60 -0.90 0.24
CA VAL A 440 -9.91 -0.81 -0.40
C VAL A 440 -9.93 -1.68 -1.65
N PHE A 441 -11.02 -2.40 -1.87
CA PHE A 441 -11.31 -3.12 -3.11
C PHE A 441 -12.68 -2.71 -3.63
N VAL A 442 -12.84 -2.60 -4.94
CA VAL A 442 -14.09 -2.13 -5.54
C VAL A 442 -14.56 -3.09 -6.60
N ASP A 443 -15.78 -3.53 -6.47
CA ASP A 443 -16.54 -4.29 -7.43
C ASP A 443 -17.78 -3.49 -7.89
N ARG A 444 -18.50 -4.01 -8.87
CA ARG A 444 -19.75 -3.39 -9.36
C ARG A 444 -20.82 -3.31 -8.28
N ASN A 445 -20.84 -4.26 -7.34
CA ASN A 445 -21.90 -4.45 -6.36
C ASN A 445 -21.57 -3.84 -5.01
N TYR A 446 -20.29 -3.85 -4.59
CA TYR A 446 -19.84 -3.44 -3.28
C TYR A 446 -18.46 -2.83 -3.30
N ILE A 447 -18.13 -2.17 -2.21
CA ILE A 447 -16.78 -1.72 -1.87
C ILE A 447 -16.39 -2.50 -0.61
N LEU A 448 -15.24 -3.13 -0.63
CA LEU A 448 -14.65 -3.75 0.56
C LEU A 448 -13.61 -2.80 1.12
N ALA A 449 -13.58 -2.66 2.43
CA ALA A 449 -12.53 -1.93 3.12
C ALA A 449 -11.98 -2.80 4.27
N SER A 450 -10.66 -2.88 4.36
CA SER A 450 -9.99 -3.49 5.51
C SER A 450 -9.65 -2.41 6.51
N ASP A 451 -10.31 -2.46 7.66
CA ASP A 451 -10.00 -1.59 8.79
C ASP A 451 -9.10 -2.35 9.75
N MET A 452 -7.89 -1.84 9.98
CA MET A 452 -6.86 -2.53 10.76
C MET A 452 -7.35 -2.98 12.14
N GLY A 453 -8.13 -2.13 12.81
CA GLY A 453 -8.65 -2.41 14.15
C GLY A 453 -10.04 -3.00 14.19
N GLN A 454 -10.82 -2.87 13.12
CA GLN A 454 -12.24 -3.20 13.08
C GLN A 454 -12.59 -4.26 12.01
N GLY A 455 -11.62 -4.78 11.25
CA GLY A 455 -11.79 -5.88 10.32
C GLY A 455 -12.40 -5.51 8.97
N LEU A 456 -13.12 -6.44 8.35
CA LEU A 456 -13.76 -6.26 7.05
C LEU A 456 -14.99 -5.36 7.15
N LYS A 457 -15.04 -4.34 6.31
CA LYS A 457 -16.24 -3.54 6.06
C LYS A 457 -16.73 -3.82 4.64
N VAL A 458 -18.01 -4.09 4.52
CA VAL A 458 -18.70 -4.19 3.22
C VAL A 458 -19.59 -2.96 3.07
N LEU A 459 -19.30 -2.14 2.06
CA LEU A 459 -20.01 -0.91 1.78
C LEU A 459 -20.79 -1.08 0.49
N LEU A 460 -22.01 -0.57 0.44
CA LEU A 460 -22.85 -0.57 -0.75
C LEU A 460 -22.65 0.72 -1.54
N ARG A 461 -22.62 0.58 -2.84
CA ARG A 461 -22.70 1.70 -3.77
C ARG A 461 -24.15 2.08 -3.98
N ASN A 462 -24.57 3.23 -3.51
CA ASN A 462 -25.89 3.76 -3.85
C ASN A 462 -25.94 4.09 -5.34
N ASN A 463 -26.52 3.22 -6.13
CA ASN A 463 -26.87 3.49 -7.53
C ASN A 463 -28.09 4.42 -7.60
N SER A 464 -28.02 5.61 -7.00
CA SER A 464 -29.07 6.61 -7.14
C SER A 464 -28.92 7.40 -8.44
N GLY A 465 -29.29 6.75 -9.53
CA GLY A 465 -29.44 7.34 -10.86
C GLY A 465 -30.59 6.71 -11.61
N ASN A 466 -31.80 6.66 -10.96
CA ASN A 466 -33.13 6.74 -11.58
C ASN A 466 -34.16 6.63 -10.45
N GLY A 467 -34.94 7.68 -10.30
CA GLY A 467 -36.04 7.70 -9.33
C GLY A 467 -37.01 6.55 -9.58
N ASN A 468 -37.07 5.66 -8.60
CA ASN A 468 -38.26 4.95 -8.18
C ASN A 468 -37.90 4.30 -6.82
N GLU A 469 -38.31 4.96 -5.78
CA GLU A 469 -38.49 4.33 -4.47
C GLU A 469 -39.54 3.23 -4.64
N ASN A 470 -39.09 1.99 -4.81
CA ASN A 470 -39.84 0.76 -4.54
C ASN A 470 -39.11 -0.41 -5.21
N ASN A 471 -38.06 -0.92 -4.59
CA ASN A 471 -37.68 -2.33 -4.73
C ASN A 471 -36.81 -2.72 -3.53
N GLU A 472 -37.51 -2.99 -2.44
CA GLU A 472 -36.99 -3.81 -1.35
C GLU A 472 -36.68 -5.20 -1.91
N ASN A 473 -35.47 -5.67 -1.65
CA ASN A 473 -35.06 -7.07 -1.59
C ASN A 473 -35.57 -8.00 -2.71
N LYS A 474 -34.83 -8.08 -3.83
CA LYS A 474 -34.84 -9.32 -4.62
C LYS A 474 -33.46 -9.96 -4.59
N PRO A 475 -33.35 -11.25 -4.21
CA PRO A 475 -32.10 -11.99 -4.28
C PRO A 475 -31.67 -12.10 -5.74
N ILE A 476 -30.39 -11.83 -5.99
CA ILE A 476 -29.75 -11.95 -7.30
C ILE A 476 -29.57 -13.44 -7.61
N LYS A 477 -30.15 -13.86 -8.75
CA LYS A 477 -29.98 -15.20 -9.32
C LYS A 477 -28.59 -15.35 -9.93
#